data_76e7ce37aba5650c34ba261af0d8edb2
#
_entry.id   76e7ce37aba5650c34ba261af0d8edb2
#
_cell.length_a   1.000
_cell.length_b   1.000
_cell.length_c   1.000
_cell.angle_alpha   90.00
_cell.angle_beta   90.00
_cell.angle_gamma   90.00
#
_symmetry.space_group_name_H-M   'P 1'
#
loop_
_entity.id
_entity.type
_entity.pdbx_description
1 polymer ?
#
loop_
_entity_poly.entity_id
_entity_poly.type
_entity_poly.pdbx_seq_one_letter_code
_entity_poly.pdbx_strand_id
1 'polypeptide(L)'
;MLAFAVALALMPAEVSAHAFPDHSDPRVGHSVEAPGSVRIWFDGAIEPVFSTVRVEDGGKRRVDAGDARVDTKDSTLLEVSLPVLPPGSYKVFWSVVARDGHRTEGAFPFQVK
;
A
#
# COMPACT_ATOMS: atom_id res chain seq x y z
N MET A 1 45.68 -35.55 14.50
CA MET A 1 45.39 -34.20 14.04
C MET A 1 43.91 -34.12 13.70
N LEU A 2 43.15 -33.46 14.54
CA LEU A 2 41.73 -33.19 14.30
C LEU A 2 41.61 -31.89 13.50
N ALA A 3 41.22 -32.02 12.23
CA ALA A 3 40.87 -30.85 11.44
C ALA A 3 39.42 -30.42 11.81
N PHE A 4 39.27 -29.28 12.47
CA PHE A 4 37.97 -28.69 12.66
C PHE A 4 37.56 -28.01 11.34
N ALA A 5 36.65 -28.64 10.62
CA ALA A 5 35.95 -27.94 9.56
C ALA A 5 34.89 -27.02 10.25
N VAL A 6 35.18 -25.75 10.31
CA VAL A 6 34.19 -24.75 10.68
C VAL A 6 33.22 -24.66 9.49
N ALA A 7 32.08 -25.36 9.61
CA ALA A 7 30.98 -25.13 8.70
C ALA A 7 30.45 -23.72 8.99
N LEU A 8 30.83 -22.75 8.17
CA LEU A 8 30.19 -21.45 8.17
C LEU A 8 28.75 -21.69 7.69
N ALA A 9 27.83 -21.75 8.65
CA ALA A 9 26.41 -21.72 8.31
C ALA A 9 26.14 -20.32 7.73
N LEU A 10 26.08 -20.25 6.41
CA LEU A 10 25.51 -19.10 5.72
C LEU A 10 24.04 -19.05 6.13
N MET A 11 23.73 -18.22 7.13
CA MET A 11 22.36 -17.82 7.35
C MET A 11 21.91 -17.07 6.10
N PRO A 12 20.83 -17.51 5.42
CA PRO A 12 20.27 -16.71 4.35
C PRO A 12 19.95 -15.34 4.96
N ALA A 13 20.45 -14.27 4.34
CA ALA A 13 20.02 -12.94 4.66
C ALA A 13 18.49 -12.96 4.57
N GLU A 14 17.80 -12.66 5.68
CA GLU A 14 16.36 -12.46 5.64
C GLU A 14 16.09 -11.27 4.72
N VAL A 15 15.74 -11.56 3.47
CA VAL A 15 15.17 -10.57 2.59
C VAL A 15 13.80 -10.28 3.20
N SER A 16 13.65 -9.08 3.79
CA SER A 16 12.35 -8.62 4.24
C SER A 16 11.39 -8.65 3.05
N ALA A 17 10.43 -9.57 3.07
CA ALA A 17 9.39 -9.68 2.05
C ALA A 17 8.17 -8.82 2.40
N HIS A 18 8.29 -7.90 3.39
CA HIS A 18 7.25 -6.95 3.73
C HIS A 18 7.07 -5.97 2.58
N ALA A 19 5.81 -5.68 2.26
CA ALA A 19 5.48 -4.67 1.26
C ALA A 19 5.25 -3.33 1.94
N PHE A 20 5.98 -2.30 1.49
CA PHE A 20 5.80 -0.92 1.90
C PHE A 20 5.52 -0.05 0.68
N PRO A 21 4.78 1.07 0.85
CA PRO A 21 4.55 1.99 -0.24
C PRO A 21 5.86 2.57 -0.79
N ASP A 22 6.01 2.51 -2.11
CA ASP A 22 7.09 3.15 -2.84
C ASP A 22 6.66 4.55 -3.29
N HIS A 23 5.49 4.65 -3.90
CA HIS A 23 4.87 5.91 -4.30
C HIS A 23 3.36 5.77 -4.40
N SER A 24 2.67 6.91 -4.53
CA SER A 24 1.21 6.95 -4.65
C SER A 24 0.73 8.07 -5.57
N ASP A 25 -0.52 7.95 -6.01
CA ASP A 25 -1.24 9.00 -6.75
C ASP A 25 -2.68 9.05 -6.19
N PRO A 26 -3.11 10.13 -5.53
CA PRO A 26 -2.36 11.35 -5.19
C PRO A 26 -1.12 11.09 -4.32
N ARG A 27 -0.09 11.92 -4.49
CA ARG A 27 1.09 11.86 -3.64
C ARG A 27 0.76 12.28 -2.22
N VAL A 28 1.48 11.71 -1.26
CA VAL A 28 1.35 12.04 0.17
C VAL A 28 1.44 13.55 0.39
N GLY A 29 0.41 14.12 1.00
CA GLY A 29 0.36 15.54 1.35
C GLY A 29 0.09 16.51 0.21
N HIS A 30 -0.08 16.04 -1.02
CA HIS A 30 -0.31 16.89 -2.18
C HIS A 30 -1.76 17.34 -2.32
N SER A 31 -1.96 18.50 -2.94
CA SER A 31 -3.26 19.00 -3.38
C SER A 31 -3.45 18.65 -4.85
N VAL A 32 -4.58 18.06 -5.19
CA VAL A 32 -4.90 17.62 -6.54
C VAL A 32 -6.29 18.07 -6.95
N GLU A 33 -6.56 18.13 -8.25
CA GLU A 33 -7.88 18.41 -8.80
C GLU A 33 -8.58 17.11 -9.18
N ALA A 34 -9.84 16.95 -8.78
CA ALA A 34 -10.74 15.87 -9.18
C ALA A 34 -10.07 14.48 -9.37
N PRO A 35 -9.40 13.92 -8.35
CA PRO A 35 -8.78 12.61 -8.51
C PRO A 35 -9.86 11.55 -8.70
N GLY A 36 -9.68 10.68 -9.71
CA GLY A 36 -10.63 9.61 -10.02
C GLY A 36 -10.36 8.31 -9.26
N SER A 37 -9.20 8.23 -8.61
CA SER A 37 -8.78 7.04 -7.86
C SER A 37 -7.68 7.39 -6.86
N VAL A 38 -7.47 6.51 -5.91
CA VAL A 38 -6.21 6.44 -5.14
C VAL A 38 -5.47 5.20 -5.60
N ARG A 39 -4.19 5.36 -5.93
CA ARG A 39 -3.31 4.30 -6.39
C ARG A 39 -2.04 4.30 -5.55
N ILE A 40 -1.67 3.13 -5.05
CA ILE A 40 -0.47 2.96 -4.22
C ILE A 40 0.36 1.84 -4.82
N TRP A 41 1.61 2.14 -5.17
CA TRP A 41 2.58 1.14 -5.61
C TRP A 41 3.46 0.74 -4.44
N PHE A 42 3.47 -0.55 -4.16
CA PHE A 42 4.29 -1.13 -3.10
C PHE A 42 5.63 -1.60 -3.68
N ASP A 43 6.62 -1.74 -2.83
CA ASP A 43 7.96 -2.22 -3.21
C ASP A 43 8.03 -3.75 -3.42
N GLY A 44 6.93 -4.44 -3.22
CA GLY A 44 6.80 -5.87 -3.46
C GLY A 44 5.36 -6.25 -3.77
N ALA A 45 5.17 -7.47 -4.26
CA ALA A 45 3.85 -8.00 -4.60
C ALA A 45 2.99 -8.21 -3.34
N ILE A 46 1.71 -7.90 -3.47
CA ILE A 46 0.73 -8.02 -2.39
C ILE A 46 -0.38 -9.00 -2.74
N GLU A 47 -0.98 -9.62 -1.71
CA GLU A 47 -2.04 -10.61 -1.86
C GLU A 47 -3.39 -9.92 -2.08
N PRO A 48 -4.07 -10.14 -3.22
CA PRO A 48 -5.30 -9.41 -3.55
C PRO A 48 -6.42 -9.57 -2.55
N VAL A 49 -6.61 -10.79 -2.04
CA VAL A 49 -7.74 -11.12 -1.14
C VAL A 49 -7.61 -10.43 0.22
N PHE A 50 -6.39 -10.17 0.68
CA PHE A 50 -6.11 -9.67 2.02
C PHE A 50 -5.64 -8.24 2.05
N SER A 51 -5.62 -7.56 0.90
CA SER A 51 -5.10 -6.20 0.77
C SER A 51 -6.24 -5.25 0.44
N THR A 52 -6.32 -4.12 1.14
CA THR A 52 -7.38 -3.15 0.97
C THR A 52 -6.89 -1.73 1.21
N VAL A 53 -7.65 -0.78 0.68
CA VAL A 53 -7.45 0.66 0.87
C VAL A 53 -8.82 1.33 0.98
N ARG A 54 -8.93 2.29 1.87
CA ARG A 54 -10.11 3.13 2.00
C ARG A 54 -9.71 4.59 2.12
N VAL A 55 -10.64 5.48 1.82
CA VAL A 55 -10.45 6.92 1.90
C VAL A 55 -11.56 7.52 2.77
N GLU A 56 -11.16 8.39 3.69
CA GLU A 56 -12.07 9.12 4.57
C GLU A 56 -11.94 10.62 4.34
N ASP A 57 -13.04 11.34 4.53
CA ASP A 57 -13.05 12.81 4.55
C ASP A 57 -12.62 13.36 5.92
N GLY A 58 -12.63 14.68 6.08
CA GLY A 58 -12.30 15.35 7.34
C GLY A 58 -13.25 15.03 8.50
N GLY A 59 -14.45 14.56 8.22
CA GLY A 59 -15.46 14.11 9.20
C GLY A 59 -15.37 12.61 9.49
N LYS A 60 -14.32 11.92 9.05
CA LYS A 60 -14.11 10.48 9.20
C LYS A 60 -15.15 9.61 8.50
N ARG A 61 -15.80 10.13 7.48
CA ARG A 61 -16.72 9.36 6.63
C ARG A 61 -15.94 8.72 5.49
N ARG A 62 -16.22 7.44 5.24
CA ARG A 62 -15.68 6.76 4.07
C ARG A 62 -16.29 7.33 2.79
N VAL A 63 -15.45 7.72 1.84
CA VAL A 63 -15.85 8.40 0.61
C VAL A 63 -15.47 7.66 -0.68
N ASP A 64 -14.66 6.63 -0.61
CA ASP A 64 -14.29 5.82 -1.78
C ASP A 64 -15.45 4.96 -2.29
N ALA A 65 -15.30 4.41 -3.49
CA ALA A 65 -16.35 3.61 -4.14
C ALA A 65 -16.48 2.18 -3.57
N GLY A 66 -15.63 1.77 -2.64
CA GLY A 66 -15.69 0.44 -2.04
C GLY A 66 -15.19 -0.69 -2.96
N ASP A 67 -14.45 -0.37 -4.01
CA ASP A 67 -13.96 -1.30 -5.03
C ASP A 67 -12.45 -1.54 -4.97
N ALA A 68 -11.87 -1.46 -3.77
CA ALA A 68 -10.43 -1.67 -3.59
C ALA A 68 -9.96 -2.98 -4.23
N ARG A 69 -8.88 -2.91 -4.99
CA ARG A 69 -8.36 -4.04 -5.77
C ARG A 69 -6.88 -3.94 -6.03
N VAL A 70 -6.24 -5.08 -6.17
CA VAL A 70 -4.89 -5.17 -6.71
C VAL A 70 -5.00 -5.28 -8.23
N ASP A 71 -4.19 -4.51 -8.95
CA ASP A 71 -4.18 -4.53 -10.40
C ASP A 71 -3.84 -5.93 -10.94
N THR A 72 -4.55 -6.37 -11.98
CA THR A 72 -4.37 -7.73 -12.53
C THR A 72 -3.05 -7.90 -13.28
N LYS A 73 -2.44 -6.80 -13.72
CA LYS A 73 -1.17 -6.79 -14.48
C LYS A 73 0.02 -6.35 -13.65
N ASP A 74 -0.22 -5.68 -12.52
CA ASP A 74 0.82 -5.22 -11.61
C ASP A 74 0.45 -5.61 -10.17
N SER A 75 1.03 -6.69 -9.69
CA SER A 75 0.76 -7.22 -8.35
C SER A 75 1.26 -6.33 -7.20
N THR A 76 1.94 -5.23 -7.51
CA THR A 76 2.38 -4.24 -6.52
C THR A 76 1.43 -3.05 -6.40
N LEU A 77 0.45 -2.92 -7.31
CA LEU A 77 -0.47 -1.79 -7.39
C LEU A 77 -1.80 -2.10 -6.71
N LEU A 78 -2.09 -1.34 -5.66
CA LEU A 78 -3.38 -1.33 -4.97
C LEU A 78 -4.13 -0.05 -5.34
N GLU A 79 -5.38 -0.16 -5.72
CA GLU A 79 -6.18 1.00 -6.11
C GLU A 79 -7.62 0.92 -5.62
N VAL A 80 -8.24 2.09 -5.46
CA VAL A 80 -9.66 2.26 -5.18
C VAL A 80 -10.19 3.45 -5.97
N SER A 81 -11.37 3.31 -6.53
CA SER A 81 -12.02 4.38 -7.28
C SER A 81 -12.61 5.42 -6.33
N LEU A 82 -12.61 6.67 -6.77
CA LEU A 82 -13.20 7.80 -6.06
C LEU A 82 -14.34 8.37 -6.88
N PRO A 83 -15.49 8.68 -6.24
CA PRO A 83 -16.48 9.56 -6.85
C PRO A 83 -15.91 10.97 -6.95
N VAL A 84 -16.67 11.89 -7.52
CA VAL A 84 -16.32 13.31 -7.50
C VAL A 84 -16.32 13.78 -6.04
N LEU A 85 -15.14 14.16 -5.55
CA LEU A 85 -14.97 14.61 -4.17
C LEU A 85 -14.98 16.14 -4.09
N PRO A 86 -15.70 16.71 -3.11
CA PRO A 86 -15.62 18.15 -2.82
C PRO A 86 -14.20 18.57 -2.44
N PRO A 87 -13.83 19.84 -2.64
CA PRO A 87 -12.61 20.39 -2.08
C PRO A 87 -12.51 20.14 -0.57
N GLY A 88 -11.35 19.74 -0.10
CA GLY A 88 -11.13 19.46 1.31
C GLY A 88 -9.96 18.53 1.58
N SER A 89 -9.84 18.14 2.84
CA SER A 89 -8.78 17.23 3.31
C SER A 89 -9.31 15.81 3.39
N TYR A 90 -8.50 14.88 2.92
CA TYR A 90 -8.81 13.45 2.89
C TYR A 90 -7.66 12.64 3.47
N LYS A 91 -7.97 11.46 3.95
CA LYS A 91 -6.98 10.53 4.47
C LYS A 91 -7.17 9.14 3.88
N VAL A 92 -6.08 8.59 3.39
CA VAL A 92 -6.03 7.24 2.83
C VAL A 92 -5.53 6.30 3.91
N PHE A 93 -6.22 5.17 4.10
CA PHE A 93 -5.81 4.09 4.98
C PHE A 93 -5.61 2.83 4.15
N TRP A 94 -4.44 2.25 4.23
CA TRP A 94 -4.13 1.02 3.52
C TRP A 94 -3.72 -0.09 4.48
N SER A 95 -4.04 -1.32 4.11
CA SER A 95 -3.67 -2.53 4.83
C SER A 95 -3.40 -3.61 3.79
N VAL A 96 -2.20 -4.12 3.74
CA VAL A 96 -1.78 -5.10 2.74
C VAL A 96 -1.09 -6.28 3.39
N VAL A 97 -1.18 -7.43 2.70
CA VAL A 97 -0.45 -8.64 3.05
C VAL A 97 0.52 -8.93 1.91
N ALA A 98 1.81 -9.01 2.24
CA ALA A 98 2.84 -9.42 1.30
C ALA A 98 2.78 -10.92 1.03
N ARG A 99 3.51 -11.40 0.03
CA ARG A 99 3.52 -12.83 -0.35
C ARG A 99 4.03 -13.76 0.74
N ASP A 100 4.84 -13.26 1.67
CA ASP A 100 5.30 -14.04 2.83
C ASP A 100 4.26 -14.15 3.96
N GLY A 101 3.07 -13.54 3.78
CA GLY A 101 1.98 -13.55 4.75
C GLY A 101 2.01 -12.45 5.80
N HIS A 102 3.01 -11.58 5.80
CA HIS A 102 3.08 -10.48 6.76
C HIS A 102 2.23 -9.28 6.33
N ARG A 103 1.50 -8.72 7.30
CA ARG A 103 0.66 -7.53 7.10
C ARG A 103 1.44 -6.29 7.46
N THR A 104 1.29 -5.26 6.60
CA THR A 104 1.69 -3.89 6.89
C THR A 104 0.50 -2.96 6.73
N GLU A 105 0.46 -1.87 7.50
CA GLU A 105 -0.63 -0.91 7.51
C GLU A 105 -0.08 0.49 7.62
N GLY A 106 -0.81 1.45 7.07
CA GLY A 106 -0.44 2.84 7.16
C GLY A 106 -1.54 3.77 6.67
N ALA A 107 -1.24 5.05 6.74
CA ALA A 107 -2.15 6.09 6.30
C ALA A 107 -1.36 7.30 5.79
N PHE A 108 -1.98 8.07 4.88
CA PHE A 108 -1.42 9.32 4.43
C PHE A 108 -2.53 10.29 4.00
N PRO A 109 -2.28 11.62 4.13
CA PRO A 109 -3.23 12.63 3.72
C PRO A 109 -3.05 13.04 2.26
N PHE A 110 -4.12 13.57 1.67
CA PHE A 110 -4.08 14.40 0.47
C PHE A 110 -5.20 15.43 0.53
N GLN A 111 -5.17 16.40 -0.37
CA GLN A 111 -6.19 17.43 -0.45
C GLN A 111 -6.75 17.52 -1.87
N VAL A 112 -8.03 17.83 -1.95
CA VAL A 112 -8.71 18.17 -3.21
C VAL A 112 -8.90 19.69 -3.24
N LYS A 113 -8.47 20.27 -4.35
CA LYS A 113 -8.60 21.71 -4.60
C LYS A 113 -10.03 22.09 -4.95
#